data_097e5ad1d3258d4dd0adb3ab99cdabd4
#
_entry.id   097e5ad1d3258d4dd0adb3ab99cdabd4
#
_cell.length_a   1.000
_cell.length_b   1.000
_cell.length_c   1.000
_cell.angle_alpha   90.00
_cell.angle_beta   90.00
_cell.angle_gamma   90.00
#
_symmetry.space_group_name_H-M   'P 1'
#
loop_
_entity.id
_entity.type
_entity.pdbx_description
1 polymer ?
#
loop_
_entity_poly.entity_id
_entity_poly.type
_entity_poly.pdbx_seq_one_letter_code
_entity_poly.pdbx_strand_id
1 'polypeptide(L)'
;MGQLLSTEATTSIPSLRNAFFVGDILTKRDCLRLQSLASNVRIINMYGTTETQRAVSYFPIPPVSEDPVFLNGQKDIIPAGRGMKDVQLLVVNRTDKNIVCGIGELGELFVRAAGLAEGYLRLPDLTEQKFLMNWMNHSLPNQSILENGNSTAQWKAYYFGPRDRLYRTGDLGRYLPNGDGII
;
A
#
# COMPACT_ATOMS: atom_id res chain seq x y z
N MET A 1 -12.29 1.26 -14.25
CA MET A 1 -12.39 2.58 -13.60
C MET A 1 -12.62 3.76 -14.55
N GLY A 2 -12.11 3.75 -15.76
CA GLY A 2 -12.29 4.84 -16.75
C GLY A 2 -13.74 5.25 -17.09
N GLN A 3 -14.73 4.40 -16.83
CA GLN A 3 -16.12 4.71 -17.13
C GLN A 3 -16.82 5.59 -16.09
N LEU A 4 -16.42 5.51 -14.81
CA LEU A 4 -17.01 6.35 -13.74
C LEU A 4 -16.53 7.81 -13.79
N LEU A 5 -15.38 8.04 -14.39
CA LEU A 5 -14.80 9.36 -14.59
C LEU A 5 -14.79 9.73 -16.09
N SER A 6 -15.83 9.34 -16.82
CA SER A 6 -15.92 9.63 -18.26
C SER A 6 -15.77 11.12 -18.55
N THR A 7 -15.22 11.47 -19.73
CA THR A 7 -14.99 12.85 -20.13
C THR A 7 -16.28 13.67 -20.22
N GLU A 8 -17.42 13.02 -20.18
CA GLU A 8 -18.76 13.61 -20.31
C GLU A 8 -19.44 13.95 -18.98
N ALA A 9 -18.88 13.50 -17.85
CA ALA A 9 -19.43 13.88 -16.54
C ALA A 9 -19.19 15.36 -16.27
N THR A 10 -20.23 16.15 -16.37
CA THR A 10 -20.21 17.61 -16.14
C THR A 10 -20.90 17.99 -14.83
N THR A 11 -21.54 17.03 -14.17
CA THR A 11 -22.32 17.28 -12.95
C THR A 11 -21.41 17.35 -11.75
N SER A 12 -21.40 18.50 -11.07
CA SER A 12 -20.68 18.69 -9.81
C SER A 12 -21.27 17.82 -8.70
N ILE A 13 -20.40 17.28 -7.84
CA ILE A 13 -20.76 16.42 -6.69
C ILE A 13 -20.25 17.08 -5.40
N PRO A 14 -20.83 18.21 -4.96
CA PRO A 14 -20.27 19.01 -3.88
C PRO A 14 -20.38 18.34 -2.49
N SER A 15 -21.22 17.33 -2.36
CA SER A 15 -21.41 16.57 -1.11
C SER A 15 -20.39 15.44 -0.93
N LEU A 16 -19.64 15.06 -1.97
CA LEU A 16 -18.66 14.00 -1.87
C LEU A 16 -17.48 14.45 -0.99
N ARG A 17 -17.17 13.68 0.05
CA ARG A 17 -16.08 13.95 1.00
C ARG A 17 -14.92 12.99 0.91
N ASN A 18 -15.18 11.73 0.65
CA ASN A 18 -14.14 10.70 0.55
C ASN A 18 -14.38 9.81 -0.66
N ALA A 19 -13.31 9.49 -1.36
CA ALA A 19 -13.31 8.53 -2.46
C ALA A 19 -12.13 7.55 -2.26
N PHE A 20 -12.43 6.26 -2.22
CA PHE A 20 -11.46 5.20 -2.03
C PHE A 20 -11.26 4.46 -3.34
N PHE A 21 -10.01 4.32 -3.76
CA PHE A 21 -9.62 3.59 -4.95
C PHE A 21 -8.72 2.43 -4.57
N VAL A 22 -9.07 1.22 -5.03
CA VAL A 22 -8.34 -0.01 -4.78
C VAL A 22 -8.47 -0.95 -5.97
N GLY A 23 -7.44 -1.75 -6.23
CA GLY A 23 -7.47 -2.83 -7.22
C GLY A 23 -7.03 -2.44 -8.63
N ASP A 24 -6.65 -1.19 -8.86
CA ASP A 24 -6.08 -0.72 -10.13
C ASP A 24 -5.15 0.48 -9.90
N ILE A 25 -4.38 0.85 -10.91
CA ILE A 25 -3.50 2.02 -10.87
C ILE A 25 -4.36 3.29 -10.88
N LEU A 26 -4.16 4.14 -9.86
CA LEU A 26 -4.74 5.47 -9.81
C LEU A 26 -3.77 6.49 -10.44
N THR A 27 -4.27 7.29 -11.37
CA THR A 27 -3.45 8.32 -12.02
C THR A 27 -3.73 9.72 -11.47
N LYS A 28 -2.73 10.59 -11.55
CA LYS A 28 -2.87 12.02 -11.25
C LYS A 28 -4.03 12.64 -12.02
N ARG A 29 -4.18 12.27 -13.31
CA ARG A 29 -5.27 12.76 -14.17
C ARG A 29 -6.64 12.40 -13.61
N ASP A 30 -6.81 11.16 -13.10
CA ASP A 30 -8.09 10.71 -12.53
C ASP A 30 -8.41 11.49 -11.25
N CYS A 31 -7.39 11.76 -10.42
CA CYS A 31 -7.52 12.58 -9.21
C CYS A 31 -7.95 14.02 -9.54
N LEU A 32 -7.25 14.68 -10.46
CA LEU A 32 -7.57 16.04 -10.90
C LEU A 32 -9.00 16.12 -11.44
N ARG A 33 -9.40 15.13 -12.22
CA ARG A 33 -10.74 15.04 -12.76
C ARG A 33 -11.80 14.89 -11.67
N LEU A 34 -11.59 13.97 -10.72
CA LEU A 34 -12.53 13.81 -9.63
C LEU A 34 -12.63 15.10 -8.80
N GLN A 35 -11.50 15.73 -8.51
CA GLN A 35 -11.46 16.98 -7.76
C GLN A 35 -12.10 18.15 -8.49
N SER A 36 -12.13 18.17 -9.84
CA SER A 36 -12.87 19.17 -10.61
C SER A 36 -14.39 19.04 -10.45
N LEU A 37 -14.89 17.84 -10.16
CA LEU A 37 -16.31 17.57 -9.91
C LEU A 37 -16.67 17.70 -8.43
N ALA A 38 -15.71 17.50 -7.54
CA ALA A 38 -15.89 17.46 -6.08
C ALA A 38 -14.69 18.09 -5.37
N SER A 39 -14.66 19.41 -5.27
CA SER A 39 -13.50 20.16 -4.71
C SER A 39 -13.16 19.82 -3.27
N ASN A 40 -14.13 19.30 -2.51
CA ASN A 40 -13.98 18.91 -1.11
C ASN A 40 -13.67 17.42 -0.91
N VAL A 41 -13.40 16.67 -1.99
CA VAL A 41 -13.14 15.25 -1.89
C VAL A 41 -11.72 14.98 -1.44
N ARG A 42 -11.55 14.18 -0.42
CA ARG A 42 -10.31 13.51 -0.06
C ARG A 42 -10.26 12.20 -0.83
N ILE A 43 -9.22 12.01 -1.62
CA ILE A 43 -9.01 10.79 -2.38
C ILE A 43 -8.03 9.91 -1.62
N ILE A 44 -8.34 8.63 -1.46
CA ILE A 44 -7.49 7.67 -0.80
C ILE A 44 -7.15 6.56 -1.80
N ASN A 45 -5.90 6.56 -2.28
CA ASN A 45 -5.40 5.42 -3.05
C ASN A 45 -5.02 4.31 -2.09
N MET A 46 -5.42 3.08 -2.39
CA MET A 46 -5.20 1.92 -1.55
C MET A 46 -4.64 0.77 -2.39
N TYR A 47 -3.71 0.02 -1.82
CA TYR A 47 -3.17 -1.17 -2.44
C TYR A 47 -3.52 -2.40 -1.60
N GLY A 48 -3.79 -3.49 -2.28
CA GLY A 48 -4.05 -4.79 -1.71
C GLY A 48 -4.38 -5.80 -2.80
N THR A 49 -4.20 -7.07 -2.47
CA THR A 49 -4.48 -8.20 -3.36
C THR A 49 -5.49 -9.13 -2.70
N THR A 50 -5.98 -10.12 -3.45
CA THR A 50 -6.86 -11.17 -2.90
C THR A 50 -6.17 -11.91 -1.75
N GLU A 51 -4.89 -12.14 -1.86
CA GLU A 51 -4.07 -12.86 -0.88
C GLU A 51 -3.89 -12.08 0.43
N THR A 52 -3.99 -10.76 0.38
CA THR A 52 -3.96 -9.92 1.58
C THR A 52 -5.34 -9.74 2.23
N GLN A 53 -6.40 -10.27 1.60
CA GLN A 53 -7.82 -10.23 2.02
C GLN A 53 -8.41 -8.82 2.20
N ARG A 54 -7.60 -7.79 2.14
CA ARG A 54 -7.97 -6.38 2.32
C ARG A 54 -6.91 -5.47 1.72
N ALA A 55 -7.21 -4.19 1.63
CA ALA A 55 -6.19 -3.20 1.38
C ALA A 55 -5.17 -3.19 2.52
N VAL A 56 -3.90 -3.11 2.19
CA VAL A 56 -2.77 -3.17 3.12
C VAL A 56 -1.98 -1.88 3.18
N SER A 57 -2.22 -0.96 2.25
CA SER A 57 -1.64 0.37 2.29
C SER A 57 -2.61 1.45 1.85
N TYR A 58 -2.23 2.70 2.09
CA TYR A 58 -3.01 3.86 1.68
C TYR A 58 -2.12 5.08 1.42
N PHE A 59 -2.55 5.89 0.47
CA PHE A 59 -1.98 7.19 0.16
C PHE A 59 -3.10 8.24 0.10
N PRO A 60 -3.16 9.19 1.04
CA PRO A 60 -4.19 10.21 1.06
C PRO A 60 -3.81 11.39 0.17
N ILE A 61 -4.76 11.85 -0.63
CA ILE A 61 -4.69 13.09 -1.43
C ILE A 61 -5.69 14.06 -0.83
N PRO A 62 -5.25 15.21 -0.32
CA PRO A 62 -6.13 16.18 0.31
C PRO A 62 -7.12 16.79 -0.70
N PRO A 63 -8.26 17.33 -0.23
CA PRO A 63 -9.15 18.14 -1.06
C PRO A 63 -8.45 19.37 -1.63
N VAL A 64 -8.90 19.86 -2.78
CA VAL A 64 -8.39 21.11 -3.36
C VAL A 64 -8.56 22.29 -2.40
N SER A 65 -9.61 22.27 -1.58
CA SER A 65 -9.87 23.30 -0.57
C SER A 65 -8.85 23.32 0.58
N GLU A 66 -8.15 22.20 0.83
CA GLU A 66 -7.09 22.11 1.85
C GLU A 66 -5.71 22.37 1.24
N ASP A 67 -5.40 21.77 0.10
CA ASP A 67 -4.12 21.92 -0.59
C ASP A 67 -4.32 21.91 -2.13
N PRO A 68 -4.46 23.08 -2.74
CA PRO A 68 -4.73 23.18 -4.18
C PRO A 68 -3.55 22.80 -5.06
N VAL A 69 -2.33 22.72 -4.49
CA VAL A 69 -1.11 22.44 -5.25
C VAL A 69 -0.56 21.03 -5.01
N PHE A 70 -1.14 20.26 -4.10
CA PHE A 70 -0.65 18.93 -3.71
C PHE A 70 -0.34 18.03 -4.92
N LEU A 71 -1.28 17.95 -5.85
CA LEU A 71 -1.11 17.10 -7.03
C LEU A 71 -0.03 17.60 -8.00
N ASN A 72 0.37 18.87 -7.93
CA ASN A 72 1.43 19.39 -8.81
C ASN A 72 2.77 18.69 -8.52
N GLY A 73 3.04 18.37 -7.27
CA GLY A 73 4.23 17.65 -6.83
C GLY A 73 4.18 16.12 -7.06
N GLN A 74 3.04 15.58 -7.44
CA GLN A 74 2.90 14.13 -7.65
C GLN A 74 3.27 13.72 -9.08
N LYS A 75 3.78 12.48 -9.21
CA LYS A 75 4.00 11.82 -10.49
C LYS A 75 2.66 11.41 -11.12
N ASP A 76 2.70 10.94 -12.37
CA ASP A 76 1.48 10.49 -13.08
C ASP A 76 0.80 9.31 -12.41
N ILE A 77 1.57 8.38 -11.86
CA ILE A 77 1.06 7.27 -11.05
C ILE A 77 1.09 7.68 -9.58
N ILE A 78 -0.07 7.61 -8.94
CA ILE A 78 -0.22 7.88 -7.51
C ILE A 78 0.37 6.73 -6.70
N PRO A 79 1.19 7.02 -5.67
CA PRO A 79 1.79 5.99 -4.83
C PRO A 79 0.75 5.06 -4.18
N ALA A 80 1.15 3.81 -3.95
CA ALA A 80 0.40 2.88 -3.08
C ALA A 80 0.42 3.34 -1.61
N GLY A 81 1.41 4.15 -1.26
CA GLY A 81 1.52 4.78 0.05
C GLY A 81 2.16 3.90 1.11
N ARG A 82 1.81 4.16 2.36
CA ARG A 82 2.36 3.48 3.54
C ARG A 82 1.43 2.38 4.05
N GLY A 83 2.02 1.41 4.72
CA GLY A 83 1.28 0.32 5.36
C GLY A 83 0.20 0.82 6.31
N MET A 84 -0.93 0.14 6.31
CA MET A 84 -1.97 0.32 7.31
C MET A 84 -1.46 -0.09 8.69
N LYS A 85 -2.25 0.19 9.72
CA LYS A 85 -1.94 -0.26 11.07
C LYS A 85 -1.70 -1.77 11.10
N ASP A 86 -0.61 -2.16 11.73
CA ASP A 86 -0.18 -3.56 11.87
C ASP A 86 0.10 -4.27 10.53
N VAL A 87 0.49 -3.50 9.52
CA VAL A 87 0.98 -4.02 8.23
C VAL A 87 2.38 -3.48 7.97
N GLN A 88 3.27 -4.38 7.59
CA GLN A 88 4.61 -4.05 7.13
C GLN A 88 4.71 -4.31 5.63
N LEU A 89 5.11 -3.29 4.88
CA LEU A 89 5.42 -3.37 3.47
C LEU A 89 6.93 -3.37 3.30
N LEU A 90 7.47 -4.39 2.67
CA LEU A 90 8.90 -4.54 2.45
C LEU A 90 9.18 -4.54 0.95
N VAL A 91 10.12 -3.71 0.52
CA VAL A 91 10.70 -3.78 -0.81
C VAL A 91 11.98 -4.59 -0.69
N VAL A 92 12.01 -5.77 -1.27
CA VAL A 92 13.09 -6.75 -1.13
C VAL A 92 13.87 -6.83 -2.43
N ASN A 93 15.20 -6.94 -2.31
CA ASN A 93 16.08 -7.07 -3.47
C ASN A 93 15.72 -8.31 -4.29
N ARG A 94 15.72 -8.15 -5.62
CA ARG A 94 15.27 -9.20 -6.55
C ARG A 94 16.24 -10.37 -6.67
N THR A 95 17.52 -10.14 -6.39
CA THR A 95 18.57 -11.16 -6.49
C THR A 95 18.95 -11.76 -5.15
N ASP A 96 18.85 -10.99 -4.06
CA ASP A 96 19.08 -11.46 -2.71
C ASP A 96 17.90 -11.10 -1.81
N LYS A 97 17.10 -12.09 -1.46
CA LYS A 97 15.91 -11.94 -0.62
C LYS A 97 16.23 -11.56 0.83
N ASN A 98 17.48 -11.64 1.26
CA ASN A 98 17.88 -11.23 2.61
C ASN A 98 18.12 -9.72 2.72
N ILE A 99 18.08 -9.00 1.60
CA ILE A 99 18.35 -7.56 1.54
C ILE A 99 17.05 -6.80 1.31
N VAL A 100 16.71 -5.94 2.25
CA VAL A 100 15.65 -4.91 2.06
C VAL A 100 16.28 -3.74 1.30
N CYS A 101 15.60 -3.33 0.23
CA CYS A 101 16.05 -2.22 -0.60
C CYS A 101 16.13 -0.90 0.15
N GLY A 102 17.06 -0.06 -0.24
CA GLY A 102 17.13 1.33 0.20
C GLY A 102 16.10 2.23 -0.50
N ILE A 103 16.07 3.51 -0.08
CA ILE A 103 15.20 4.54 -0.68
C ILE A 103 15.52 4.66 -2.19
N GLY A 104 14.48 4.60 -3.02
CA GLY A 104 14.59 4.72 -4.47
C GLY A 104 15.06 3.46 -5.20
N GLU A 105 15.57 2.47 -4.49
CA GLU A 105 16.00 1.19 -5.06
C GLU A 105 14.79 0.34 -5.46
N LEU A 106 14.83 -0.24 -6.67
CA LEU A 106 13.75 -1.07 -7.19
C LEU A 106 13.87 -2.50 -6.67
N GLY A 107 12.81 -2.99 -6.04
CA GLY A 107 12.71 -4.36 -5.56
C GLY A 107 11.33 -4.96 -5.75
N GLU A 108 11.14 -6.17 -5.24
CA GLU A 108 9.84 -6.85 -5.19
C GLU A 108 9.13 -6.54 -3.87
N LEU A 109 7.84 -6.24 -3.95
CA LEU A 109 7.02 -5.93 -2.79
C LEU A 109 6.60 -7.20 -2.05
N PHE A 110 6.85 -7.21 -0.74
CA PHE A 110 6.37 -8.22 0.19
C PHE A 110 5.46 -7.57 1.24
N VAL A 111 4.42 -8.29 1.60
CA VAL A 111 3.45 -7.85 2.63
C VAL A 111 3.53 -8.77 3.83
N ARG A 112 3.81 -8.20 5.01
CA ARG A 112 3.67 -8.87 6.30
C ARG A 112 2.44 -8.33 6.99
N ALA A 113 1.46 -9.18 7.22
CA ALA A 113 0.20 -8.81 7.86
C ALA A 113 -0.44 -10.04 8.52
N ALA A 114 -1.17 -9.84 9.61
CA ALA A 114 -1.88 -10.93 10.30
C ALA A 114 -3.03 -11.51 9.46
N GLY A 115 -3.58 -10.73 8.52
CA GLY A 115 -4.72 -11.11 7.68
C GLY A 115 -4.34 -11.67 6.32
N LEU A 116 -3.18 -12.28 6.15
CA LEU A 116 -2.85 -12.98 4.91
C LEU A 116 -3.73 -14.22 4.74
N ALA A 117 -4.08 -14.53 3.49
CA ALA A 117 -4.75 -15.79 3.16
C ALA A 117 -3.93 -17.00 3.61
N GLU A 118 -4.58 -18.13 3.86
CA GLU A 118 -3.86 -19.36 4.23
C GLU A 118 -3.04 -19.91 3.06
N GLY A 119 -3.49 -19.68 1.82
CA GLY A 119 -2.81 -20.12 0.61
C GLY A 119 -3.79 -20.29 -0.55
N TYR A 120 -3.33 -20.97 -1.59
CA TYR A 120 -4.13 -21.28 -2.77
C TYR A 120 -4.70 -22.68 -2.68
N LEU A 121 -6.02 -22.79 -2.87
CA LEU A 121 -6.72 -24.05 -2.78
C LEU A 121 -6.16 -25.09 -3.76
N ARG A 122 -5.76 -26.25 -3.25
CA ARG A 122 -5.17 -27.38 -4.01
C ARG A 122 -3.89 -27.05 -4.78
N LEU A 123 -3.21 -25.97 -4.41
CA LEU A 123 -1.93 -25.55 -5.00
C LEU A 123 -0.87 -25.35 -3.90
N PRO A 124 -0.42 -26.44 -3.24
CA PRO A 124 0.53 -26.33 -2.13
C PRO A 124 1.86 -25.70 -2.57
N ASP A 125 2.40 -26.12 -3.72
CA ASP A 125 3.68 -25.62 -4.23
C ASP A 125 3.65 -24.10 -4.49
N LEU A 126 2.56 -23.61 -5.08
CA LEU A 126 2.37 -22.17 -5.30
C LEU A 126 2.18 -21.42 -3.96
N THR A 127 1.48 -22.04 -3.02
CA THR A 127 1.30 -21.48 -1.68
C THR A 127 2.64 -21.30 -0.99
N GLU A 128 3.50 -22.32 -0.99
CA GLU A 128 4.84 -22.28 -0.41
C GLU A 128 5.75 -21.24 -1.08
N GLN A 129 5.61 -21.05 -2.38
CA GLN A 129 6.37 -20.04 -3.14
C GLN A 129 5.95 -18.60 -2.83
N LYS A 130 4.68 -18.39 -2.49
CA LYS A 130 4.09 -17.05 -2.32
C LYS A 130 3.92 -16.63 -0.86
N PHE A 131 3.62 -17.57 0.03
CA PHE A 131 3.43 -17.32 1.46
C PHE A 131 4.62 -17.88 2.23
N LEU A 132 5.59 -17.04 2.48
CA LEU A 132 6.86 -17.44 3.07
C LEU A 132 6.85 -17.20 4.57
N MET A 133 7.50 -18.09 5.34
CA MET A 133 7.80 -17.81 6.74
C MET A 133 8.70 -16.58 6.83
N ASN A 134 8.47 -15.75 7.83
CA ASN A 134 9.30 -14.57 8.02
C ASN A 134 10.73 -14.96 8.38
N TRP A 135 11.63 -14.76 7.44
CA TRP A 135 13.07 -15.00 7.61
C TRP A 135 13.84 -13.76 8.09
N MET A 136 13.18 -12.58 8.10
CA MET A 136 13.82 -11.29 8.37
C MET A 136 13.88 -10.92 9.86
N ASN A 137 13.38 -11.76 10.75
CA ASN A 137 13.29 -11.47 12.19
C ASN A 137 14.63 -11.14 12.87
N HIS A 138 15.75 -11.45 12.23
CA HIS A 138 17.09 -11.18 12.78
C HIS A 138 17.82 -10.02 12.08
N SER A 139 17.25 -9.44 11.02
CA SER A 139 17.98 -8.54 10.12
C SER A 139 17.39 -7.13 10.01
N LEU A 140 16.25 -6.84 10.61
CA LEU A 140 15.70 -5.48 10.54
C LEU A 140 16.43 -4.57 11.52
N PRO A 141 17.20 -3.58 11.03
CA PRO A 141 17.70 -2.52 11.88
C PRO A 141 16.50 -1.71 12.37
N ASN A 142 16.39 -1.62 13.71
CA ASN A 142 15.42 -0.78 14.42
C ASN A 142 13.95 -1.21 14.41
N GLN A 143 13.61 -2.07 15.32
CA GLN A 143 12.30 -2.11 15.94
C GLN A 143 11.88 -0.75 16.56
N SER A 144 12.80 0.20 16.68
CA SER A 144 12.59 1.52 17.28
C SER A 144 11.69 2.45 16.48
N ILE A 145 11.47 2.22 15.20
CA ILE A 145 10.51 3.02 14.40
C ILE A 145 9.05 2.64 14.72
N LEU A 146 8.82 1.47 15.33
CA LEU A 146 7.49 1.01 15.72
C LEU A 146 7.13 1.35 17.18
N GLU A 147 8.04 1.91 17.96
CA GLU A 147 7.86 2.10 19.41
C GLU A 147 7.25 3.45 19.82
N ASN A 148 7.04 4.37 18.91
CA ASN A 148 6.48 5.70 19.23
C ASN A 148 4.95 5.78 19.23
N GLY A 149 4.27 4.70 19.41
CA GLY A 149 2.83 4.66 19.65
C GLY A 149 2.50 3.66 20.74
N ASN A 150 1.92 4.13 21.82
CA ASN A 150 1.45 3.44 23.02
C ASN A 150 0.45 2.29 22.70
N SER A 151 0.81 1.33 21.87
CA SER A 151 0.02 0.12 21.64
C SER A 151 0.76 -1.07 22.23
N THR A 152 0.41 -1.39 23.46
CA THR A 152 0.70 -2.66 24.06
C THR A 152 0.28 -3.80 23.12
N ALA A 153 1.16 -4.20 22.34
CA ALA A 153 1.62 -5.53 21.97
C ALA A 153 0.60 -6.68 21.70
N GLN A 154 -0.68 -6.46 21.53
CA GLN A 154 -1.59 -7.53 21.09
C GLN A 154 -1.27 -8.02 19.66
N TRP A 155 -0.85 -7.15 18.77
CA TRP A 155 -0.44 -7.52 17.41
C TRP A 155 0.90 -8.27 17.38
N LYS A 156 1.80 -8.04 18.35
CA LYS A 156 3.06 -8.80 18.45
C LYS A 156 2.79 -10.30 18.60
N ALA A 157 1.71 -10.68 19.25
CA ALA A 157 1.32 -12.08 19.39
C ALA A 157 0.93 -12.76 18.06
N TYR A 158 0.52 -12.00 17.06
CA TYR A 158 0.20 -12.54 15.73
C TYR A 158 1.42 -12.75 14.84
N TYR A 159 2.57 -12.19 15.20
CA TYR A 159 3.81 -12.24 14.43
C TYR A 159 4.86 -13.18 15.04
N PHE A 160 4.40 -14.26 15.67
CA PHE A 160 5.29 -15.30 16.19
C PHE A 160 4.91 -16.68 15.61
N GLY A 161 5.95 -17.50 15.38
CA GLY A 161 5.78 -18.86 14.91
C GLY A 161 5.18 -18.97 13.51
N PRO A 162 4.36 -19.98 13.24
CA PRO A 162 3.88 -20.29 11.88
C PRO A 162 2.93 -19.25 11.27
N ARG A 163 2.45 -18.28 12.05
CA ARG A 163 1.61 -17.19 11.56
C ARG A 163 2.38 -15.95 11.13
N ASP A 164 3.66 -15.86 11.45
CA ASP A 164 4.52 -14.78 11.00
C ASP A 164 5.00 -15.05 9.58
N ARG A 165 4.19 -14.65 8.61
CA ARG A 165 4.41 -14.88 7.20
C ARG A 165 4.50 -13.59 6.42
N LEU A 166 5.21 -13.69 5.27
CA LEU A 166 5.25 -12.66 4.24
C LEU A 166 4.57 -13.19 2.99
N TYR A 167 3.71 -12.39 2.42
CA TYR A 167 3.17 -12.65 1.10
C TYR A 167 4.04 -11.96 0.03
N ARG A 168 4.56 -12.75 -0.88
CA ARG A 168 5.32 -12.31 -2.05
C ARG A 168 4.36 -11.91 -3.16
N THR A 169 4.17 -10.59 -3.37
CA THR A 169 3.14 -10.09 -4.27
C THR A 169 3.44 -10.36 -5.75
N GLY A 170 4.69 -10.23 -6.16
CA GLY A 170 5.13 -10.20 -7.55
C GLY A 170 5.17 -8.78 -8.13
N ASP A 171 4.61 -7.80 -7.42
CA ASP A 171 4.65 -6.41 -7.82
C ASP A 171 6.01 -5.79 -7.52
N LEU A 172 6.43 -4.86 -8.35
CA LEU A 172 7.67 -4.11 -8.17
C LEU A 172 7.38 -2.75 -7.57
N GLY A 173 8.28 -2.33 -6.68
CA GLY A 173 8.13 -1.03 -6.00
C GLY A 173 9.47 -0.48 -5.50
N ARG A 174 9.41 0.72 -4.95
CA ARG A 174 10.54 1.38 -4.27
C ARG A 174 10.03 2.26 -3.14
N TYR A 175 10.84 2.44 -2.12
CA TYR A 175 10.55 3.40 -1.07
C TYR A 175 10.71 4.83 -1.58
N LEU A 176 9.78 5.70 -1.20
CA LEU A 176 9.83 7.12 -1.52
C LEU A 176 10.76 7.87 -0.55
N PRO A 177 11.49 8.91 -1.02
CA PRO A 177 12.44 9.65 -0.19
C PRO A 177 11.82 10.38 1.00
N ASN A 178 10.56 10.76 0.88
CA ASN A 178 9.81 11.51 1.90
C ASN A 178 9.15 10.60 2.95
N GLY A 179 9.36 9.29 2.87
CA GLY A 179 8.75 8.33 3.78
C GLY A 179 7.26 8.05 3.54
N ASP A 180 6.68 8.59 2.45
CA ASP A 180 5.26 8.40 2.12
C ASP A 180 4.93 7.00 1.60
N GLY A 181 5.86 6.07 1.71
CA GLY A 181 5.62 4.67 1.40
C GLY A 181 6.18 4.23 0.04
N ILE A 182 5.40 3.46 -0.68
CA ILE A 182 5.83 2.68 -1.85
C ILE A 182 5.10 3.15 -3.11
N ILE A 183 5.83 3.17 -4.22
CA ILE A 183 5.31 3.42 -5.57
C ILE A 183 5.57 2.24 -6.46
#